data_89a3a9ee690df99c2990398d129e3aa0
#
_entry.id   89a3a9ee690df99c2990398d129e3aa0
#
_cell.length_a   1.000
_cell.length_b   1.000
_cell.length_c   1.000
_cell.angle_alpha   90.00
_cell.angle_beta   90.00
_cell.angle_gamma   90.00
#
_symmetry.space_group_name_H-M   'P 1'
#
loop_
_entity.id
_entity.type
_entity.pdbx_description
1 polymer ?
#
loop_
_entity_poly.entity_id
_entity_poly.type
_entity_poly.pdbx_seq_one_letter_code
_entity_poly.pdbx_strand_id
1 'polypeptide(L)'
;MRKMIIIAMTMLMAISLHAQQPANRQQAMQRIEQQVRHYSEAFALNEEQAQQFGTLYKAYNKQMRTIHDQYRHERTAEGSTLTDEQIEQRILSNFEQSRAILDTREQYYNEFRKVLSPSQINQIFEDEKARRAKVKH
;
A
#
# COMPACT_ATOMS: atom_id res chain seq x y z
N MET A 1 38.22 -13.20 -30.92
CA MET A 1 38.30 -12.81 -29.50
C MET A 1 37.55 -11.53 -29.11
N ARG A 2 37.13 -10.68 -30.03
CA ARG A 2 36.40 -9.45 -29.74
C ARG A 2 34.88 -9.60 -29.51
N LYS A 3 34.30 -10.77 -29.79
CA LYS A 3 32.83 -11.00 -29.64
C LYS A 3 32.40 -11.61 -28.32
N MET A 4 33.32 -12.01 -27.44
CA MET A 4 32.98 -12.59 -26.13
C MET A 4 32.88 -11.56 -24.98
N ILE A 5 33.35 -10.33 -25.17
CA ILE A 5 33.37 -9.33 -24.12
C ILE A 5 32.03 -8.61 -24.00
N ILE A 6 31.21 -8.59 -25.05
CA ILE A 6 29.91 -7.87 -25.06
C ILE A 6 28.81 -8.66 -24.33
N ILE A 7 28.92 -9.99 -24.27
CA ILE A 7 27.90 -10.83 -23.59
C ILE A 7 28.05 -10.81 -22.07
N ALA A 8 29.26 -10.57 -21.54
CA ALA A 8 29.48 -10.48 -20.08
C ALA A 8 28.95 -9.21 -19.46
N MET A 9 28.84 -8.11 -20.24
CA MET A 9 28.44 -6.81 -19.72
C MET A 9 26.92 -6.63 -19.62
N THR A 10 26.15 -7.41 -20.40
CA THR A 10 24.68 -7.38 -20.35
C THR A 10 24.10 -8.21 -19.20
N MET A 11 24.84 -9.19 -18.69
CA MET A 11 24.37 -10.00 -17.55
C MET A 11 24.51 -9.32 -16.19
N LEU A 12 25.36 -8.29 -16.07
CA LEU A 12 25.59 -7.58 -14.79
C LEU A 12 24.49 -6.56 -14.48
N MET A 13 23.76 -6.06 -15.49
CA MET A 13 22.67 -5.10 -15.31
C MET A 13 21.36 -5.73 -14.86
N ALA A 14 21.14 -7.02 -15.11
CA ALA A 14 19.91 -7.72 -14.71
C ALA A 14 19.84 -8.05 -13.22
N ILE A 15 21.00 -8.11 -12.54
CA ILE A 15 21.06 -8.45 -11.10
C ILE A 15 20.69 -7.28 -10.22
N SER A 16 20.85 -6.03 -10.69
CA SER A 16 20.59 -4.83 -9.90
C SER A 16 19.11 -4.51 -9.72
N LEU A 17 18.23 -4.96 -10.63
CA LEU A 17 16.78 -4.70 -10.53
C LEU A 17 16.08 -5.65 -9.54
N HIS A 18 16.63 -6.84 -9.28
CA HIS A 18 16.03 -7.79 -8.34
C HIS A 18 16.38 -7.51 -6.88
N ALA A 19 17.45 -6.77 -6.62
CA ALA A 19 17.89 -6.44 -5.26
C ALA A 19 17.11 -5.29 -4.59
N GLN A 20 16.40 -4.45 -5.35
CA GLN A 20 15.65 -3.31 -4.81
C GLN A 20 14.25 -3.67 -4.30
N GLN A 21 13.63 -4.74 -4.78
CA GLN A 21 12.29 -5.16 -4.35
C GLN A 21 12.23 -5.65 -2.89
N PRO A 22 13.17 -6.46 -2.37
CA PRO A 22 13.11 -6.87 -0.96
C PRO A 22 13.35 -5.72 0.01
N ALA A 23 14.23 -4.74 -0.31
CA ALA A 23 14.48 -3.58 0.53
C ALA A 23 13.24 -2.69 0.70
N ASN A 24 12.49 -2.45 -0.36
CA ASN A 24 11.23 -1.69 -0.30
C ASN A 24 10.14 -2.39 0.53
N ARG A 25 10.07 -3.72 0.46
CA ARG A 25 9.13 -4.50 1.29
C ARG A 25 9.50 -4.43 2.78
N GLN A 26 10.77 -4.55 3.11
CA GLN A 26 11.26 -4.46 4.49
C GLN A 26 10.98 -3.08 5.08
N GLN A 27 11.27 -2.01 4.36
CA GLN A 27 10.97 -0.64 4.81
C GLN A 27 9.45 -0.42 5.02
N ALA A 28 8.63 -0.95 4.12
CA ALA A 28 7.18 -0.86 4.26
C ALA A 28 6.67 -1.63 5.49
N MET A 29 7.20 -2.81 5.76
CA MET A 29 6.88 -3.59 6.95
C MET A 29 7.31 -2.87 8.23
N GLN A 30 8.51 -2.32 8.27
CA GLN A 30 9.01 -1.53 9.41
C GLN A 30 8.12 -0.32 9.71
N ARG A 31 7.67 0.41 8.68
CA ARG A 31 6.72 1.54 8.85
C ARG A 31 5.39 1.08 9.45
N ILE A 32 4.86 -0.05 9.00
CA ILE A 32 3.61 -0.61 9.54
C ILE A 32 3.82 -1.01 11.01
N GLU A 33 4.93 -1.63 11.37
CA GLU A 33 5.24 -2.01 12.74
C GLU A 33 5.43 -0.79 13.67
N GLN A 34 6.04 0.28 13.16
CA GLN A 34 6.14 1.55 13.89
C GLN A 34 4.75 2.15 14.13
N GLN A 35 3.85 2.09 13.16
CA GLN A 35 2.47 2.56 13.30
C GLN A 35 1.67 1.71 14.29
N VAL A 36 1.84 0.38 14.28
CA VAL A 36 1.22 -0.52 15.26
C VAL A 36 1.65 -0.14 16.68
N ARG A 37 2.95 0.07 16.90
CA ARG A 37 3.46 0.51 18.22
C ARG A 37 2.89 1.87 18.60
N HIS A 38 2.95 2.84 17.71
CA HIS A 38 2.43 4.17 17.95
C HIS A 38 0.95 4.16 18.38
N TYR A 39 0.08 3.46 17.65
CA TYR A 39 -1.34 3.39 18.01
C TYR A 39 -1.58 2.55 19.28
N SER A 40 -0.82 1.49 19.49
CA SER A 40 -0.93 0.67 20.71
C SER A 40 -0.62 1.51 21.96
N GLU A 41 0.41 2.34 21.90
CA GLU A 41 0.78 3.27 22.97
C GLU A 41 -0.24 4.42 23.11
N ALA A 42 -0.61 5.07 22.01
CA ALA A 42 -1.54 6.18 22.00
C ALA A 42 -2.94 5.81 22.53
N PHE A 43 -3.37 4.58 22.28
CA PHE A 43 -4.67 4.07 22.73
C PHE A 43 -4.59 3.28 24.04
N ALA A 44 -3.42 3.21 24.67
CA ALA A 44 -3.16 2.47 25.90
C ALA A 44 -3.70 1.04 25.85
N LEU A 45 -3.45 0.33 24.74
CA LEU A 45 -3.87 -1.06 24.55
C LEU A 45 -3.07 -1.99 25.48
N ASN A 46 -3.74 -2.95 26.11
CA ASN A 46 -3.02 -4.01 26.80
C ASN A 46 -2.33 -4.96 25.79
N GLU A 47 -1.51 -5.88 26.28
CA GLU A 47 -0.72 -6.76 25.41
C GLU A 47 -1.56 -7.59 24.44
N GLU A 48 -2.67 -8.17 24.90
CA GLU A 48 -3.58 -8.95 24.05
C GLU A 48 -4.24 -8.07 22.97
N GLN A 49 -4.76 -6.91 23.34
CA GLN A 49 -5.35 -5.94 22.42
C GLN A 49 -4.34 -5.43 21.40
N ALA A 50 -3.11 -5.13 21.83
CA ALA A 50 -2.03 -4.67 20.95
C ALA A 50 -1.64 -5.76 19.94
N GLN A 51 -1.62 -7.02 20.33
CA GLN A 51 -1.35 -8.15 19.43
C GLN A 51 -2.48 -8.34 18.41
N GLN A 52 -3.73 -8.33 18.85
CA GLN A 52 -4.91 -8.43 17.97
C GLN A 52 -4.96 -7.25 16.99
N PHE A 53 -4.80 -6.03 17.48
CA PHE A 53 -4.74 -4.82 16.67
C PHE A 53 -3.60 -4.90 15.64
N GLY A 54 -2.40 -5.29 16.05
CA GLY A 54 -1.24 -5.41 15.16
C GLY A 54 -1.48 -6.39 14.02
N THR A 55 -2.11 -7.53 14.30
CA THR A 55 -2.48 -8.53 13.28
C THR A 55 -3.48 -7.95 12.28
N LEU A 56 -4.53 -7.31 12.76
CA LEU A 56 -5.56 -6.69 11.92
C LEU A 56 -5.00 -5.52 11.09
N TYR A 57 -4.20 -4.67 11.69
CA TYR A 57 -3.62 -3.50 11.02
C TYR A 57 -2.64 -3.90 9.90
N LYS A 58 -1.82 -4.93 10.13
CA LYS A 58 -0.93 -5.51 9.10
C LYS A 58 -1.73 -6.11 7.94
N ALA A 59 -2.79 -6.85 8.23
CA ALA A 59 -3.66 -7.45 7.22
C ALA A 59 -4.39 -6.37 6.39
N TYR A 60 -4.93 -5.35 7.04
CA TYR A 60 -5.55 -4.19 6.40
C TYR A 60 -4.59 -3.50 5.43
N ASN A 61 -3.40 -3.15 5.89
CA ASN A 61 -2.39 -2.49 5.05
C ASN A 61 -1.94 -3.36 3.87
N LYS A 62 -1.84 -4.68 4.06
CA LYS A 62 -1.53 -5.62 2.96
C LYS A 62 -2.63 -5.58 1.89
N GLN A 63 -3.90 -5.65 2.29
CA GLN A 63 -5.03 -5.63 1.36
C GLN A 63 -5.13 -4.28 0.62
N MET A 64 -4.97 -3.16 1.33
CA MET A 64 -4.94 -1.83 0.73
C MET A 64 -3.81 -1.69 -0.31
N ARG A 65 -2.63 -2.24 -0.03
CA ARG A 65 -1.52 -2.27 -0.99
C ARG A 65 -1.86 -3.10 -2.22
N THR A 66 -2.43 -4.29 -2.04
CA THR A 66 -2.85 -5.15 -3.16
C THR A 66 -3.79 -4.40 -4.09
N ILE A 67 -4.79 -3.69 -3.55
CA ILE A 67 -5.71 -2.86 -4.35
C ILE A 67 -4.93 -1.78 -5.11
N HIS A 68 -4.07 -1.03 -4.43
CA HIS A 68 -3.28 0.02 -5.09
C HIS A 68 -2.36 -0.51 -6.18
N ASP A 69 -1.75 -1.67 -5.97
CA ASP A 69 -0.86 -2.30 -6.96
C ASP A 69 -1.64 -2.81 -8.18
N GLN A 70 -2.82 -3.39 -7.97
CA GLN A 70 -3.71 -3.87 -9.04
C GLN A 70 -4.08 -2.73 -10.01
N TYR A 71 -4.46 -1.57 -9.50
CA TYR A 71 -4.90 -0.44 -10.32
C TYR A 71 -3.77 0.51 -10.74
N ARG A 72 -2.52 0.28 -10.29
CA ARG A 72 -1.39 1.15 -10.66
C ARG A 72 -0.99 0.98 -12.12
N HIS A 73 -1.04 -0.23 -12.65
CA HIS A 73 -0.64 -0.52 -14.02
C HIS A 73 -1.49 0.19 -15.08
N GLU A 74 -2.73 0.52 -14.75
CA GLU A 74 -3.63 1.24 -15.64
C GLU A 74 -3.30 2.74 -15.75
N ARG A 75 -2.49 3.27 -14.84
CA ARG A 75 -2.07 4.69 -14.80
C ARG A 75 -0.77 4.99 -15.54
N THR A 76 0.00 3.99 -15.90
CA THR A 76 1.37 4.16 -16.46
C THR A 76 1.41 4.61 -17.92
N ALA A 77 0.27 4.84 -18.57
CA ALA A 77 0.19 5.46 -19.89
C ALA A 77 0.29 7.00 -19.86
N GLU A 78 0.98 7.57 -18.86
CA GLU A 78 1.26 9.01 -18.81
C GLU A 78 2.31 9.37 -19.86
N GLY A 79 1.89 10.12 -20.89
CA GLY A 79 2.76 10.67 -21.94
C GLY A 79 2.28 10.45 -23.37
N SER A 80 1.29 9.59 -23.62
CA SER A 80 0.61 9.48 -24.91
C SER A 80 -0.74 10.19 -24.86
N THR A 81 -1.14 10.77 -25.98
CA THR A 81 -2.50 11.29 -26.15
C THR A 81 -3.46 10.11 -26.04
N LEU A 82 -4.21 10.02 -24.95
CA LEU A 82 -5.19 8.95 -24.73
C LEU A 82 -6.39 9.16 -25.66
N THR A 83 -6.95 8.08 -26.18
CA THR A 83 -8.24 8.11 -26.87
C THR A 83 -9.38 8.26 -25.85
N ASP A 84 -10.57 8.66 -26.33
CA ASP A 84 -11.76 8.80 -25.48
C ASP A 84 -12.11 7.48 -24.80
N GLU A 85 -11.96 6.34 -25.48
CA GLU A 85 -12.19 5.01 -24.94
C GLU A 85 -11.18 4.68 -23.81
N GLN A 86 -9.93 5.08 -23.97
CA GLN A 86 -8.91 4.88 -22.91
C GLN A 86 -9.18 5.78 -21.69
N ILE A 87 -9.66 6.99 -21.91
CA ILE A 87 -10.10 7.91 -20.86
C ILE A 87 -11.29 7.32 -20.11
N GLU A 88 -12.30 6.80 -20.81
CA GLU A 88 -13.47 6.17 -20.21
C GLU A 88 -13.06 4.95 -19.36
N GLN A 89 -12.23 4.06 -19.89
CA GLN A 89 -11.70 2.91 -19.16
C GLN A 89 -10.99 3.34 -17.85
N ARG A 90 -10.19 4.41 -17.91
CA ARG A 90 -9.50 4.96 -16.74
C ARG A 90 -10.49 5.50 -15.69
N ILE A 91 -11.55 6.17 -16.12
CA ILE A 91 -12.60 6.67 -15.23
C ILE A 91 -13.30 5.50 -14.52
N LEU A 92 -13.71 4.48 -15.28
CA LEU A 92 -14.38 3.30 -14.74
C LEU A 92 -13.49 2.53 -13.76
N SER A 93 -12.23 2.33 -14.10
CA SER A 93 -11.22 1.71 -13.23
C SER A 93 -11.01 2.49 -11.92
N ASN A 94 -11.01 3.82 -11.98
CA ASN A 94 -10.93 4.65 -10.77
C ASN A 94 -12.17 4.47 -9.87
N PHE A 95 -13.36 4.28 -10.43
CA PHE A 95 -14.55 3.99 -9.64
C PHE A 95 -14.46 2.61 -8.99
N GLU A 96 -13.99 1.59 -9.71
CA GLU A 96 -13.78 0.25 -9.18
C GLU A 96 -12.75 0.24 -8.03
N GLN A 97 -11.62 0.92 -8.22
CA GLN A 97 -10.62 1.10 -7.17
C GLN A 97 -11.22 1.78 -5.94
N SER A 98 -12.01 2.82 -6.13
CA SER A 98 -12.64 3.55 -5.02
C SER A 98 -13.61 2.67 -4.23
N ARG A 99 -14.40 1.84 -4.92
CA ARG A 99 -15.28 0.86 -4.27
C ARG A 99 -14.48 -0.18 -3.50
N ALA A 100 -13.48 -0.80 -4.11
CA ALA A 100 -12.63 -1.79 -3.44
C ALA A 100 -11.95 -1.24 -2.17
N ILE A 101 -11.51 0.02 -2.20
CA ILE A 101 -10.96 0.72 -1.02
C ILE A 101 -12.03 0.92 0.04
N LEU A 102 -13.23 1.35 -0.34
CA LEU A 102 -14.33 1.58 0.60
C LEU A 102 -14.79 0.28 1.25
N ASP A 103 -15.00 -0.76 0.45
CA ASP A 103 -15.41 -2.09 0.93
C ASP A 103 -14.39 -2.67 1.92
N THR A 104 -13.10 -2.53 1.61
CA THR A 104 -12.02 -2.96 2.50
C THR A 104 -12.03 -2.18 3.81
N ARG A 105 -12.25 -0.87 3.77
CA ARG A 105 -12.35 -0.05 4.99
C ARG A 105 -13.53 -0.44 5.84
N GLU A 106 -14.68 -0.68 5.25
CA GLU A 106 -15.88 -1.10 5.96
C GLU A 106 -15.68 -2.48 6.61
N GLN A 107 -15.11 -3.43 5.87
CA GLN A 107 -14.75 -4.74 6.40
C GLN A 107 -13.84 -4.62 7.62
N TYR A 108 -12.74 -3.86 7.51
CA TYR A 108 -11.78 -3.72 8.61
C TYR A 108 -12.28 -2.81 9.73
N TYR A 109 -13.17 -1.86 9.47
CA TYR A 109 -13.87 -1.15 10.52
C TYR A 109 -14.57 -2.12 11.46
N ASN A 110 -15.31 -3.09 10.92
CA ASN A 110 -16.02 -4.10 11.72
C ASN A 110 -15.04 -4.99 12.51
N GLU A 111 -13.89 -5.34 11.94
CA GLU A 111 -12.87 -6.10 12.65
C GLU A 111 -12.19 -5.27 13.75
N PHE A 112 -11.80 -4.04 13.46
CA PHE A 112 -11.22 -3.12 14.44
C PHE A 112 -12.17 -2.81 15.60
N ARG A 113 -13.48 -2.80 15.38
CA ARG A 113 -14.50 -2.60 16.43
C ARG A 113 -14.46 -3.65 17.52
N LYS A 114 -13.86 -4.79 17.28
CA LYS A 114 -13.66 -5.84 18.28
C LYS A 114 -12.58 -5.48 19.31
N VAL A 115 -11.69 -4.56 18.97
CA VAL A 115 -10.52 -4.18 19.78
C VAL A 115 -10.50 -2.69 20.12
N LEU A 116 -11.01 -1.85 19.24
CA LEU A 116 -10.93 -0.39 19.31
C LEU A 116 -12.31 0.29 19.40
N SER A 117 -12.33 1.49 19.96
CA SER A 117 -13.51 2.36 19.90
C SER A 117 -13.66 3.00 18.52
N PRO A 118 -14.89 3.48 18.16
CA PRO A 118 -15.08 4.25 16.92
C PRO A 118 -14.16 5.46 16.80
N SER A 119 -13.91 6.16 17.89
CA SER A 119 -13.04 7.34 17.95
C SER A 119 -11.58 6.99 17.60
N GLN A 120 -11.06 5.89 18.13
CA GLN A 120 -9.72 5.40 17.83
C GLN A 120 -9.58 4.97 16.35
N ILE A 121 -10.60 4.31 15.81
CA ILE A 121 -10.62 3.92 14.39
C ILE A 121 -10.68 5.14 13.49
N ASN A 122 -11.51 6.13 13.84
CA ASN A 122 -11.57 7.39 13.10
C ASN A 122 -10.22 8.10 13.07
N GLN A 123 -9.49 8.14 14.18
CA GLN A 123 -8.15 8.70 14.22
C GLN A 123 -7.20 7.99 13.25
N ILE A 124 -7.21 6.66 13.20
CA ILE A 124 -6.40 5.89 12.24
C ILE A 124 -6.72 6.31 10.80
N PHE A 125 -7.99 6.39 10.43
CA PHE A 125 -8.40 6.73 9.07
C PHE A 125 -8.07 8.18 8.69
N GLU A 126 -8.21 9.14 9.61
CA GLU A 126 -7.82 10.54 9.38
C GLU A 126 -6.30 10.69 9.24
N ASP A 127 -5.51 9.99 10.05
CA ASP A 127 -4.05 9.98 9.94
C ASP A 127 -3.59 9.38 8.61
N GLU A 128 -4.25 8.34 8.12
CA GLU A 128 -3.97 7.77 6.80
C GLU A 128 -4.28 8.74 5.66
N LYS A 129 -5.39 9.45 5.76
CA LYS A 129 -5.77 10.48 4.80
C LYS A 129 -4.75 11.61 4.77
N ALA A 130 -4.31 12.09 5.94
CA ALA A 130 -3.28 13.12 6.07
C ALA A 130 -1.92 12.67 5.47
N ARG A 131 -1.50 11.42 5.71
CA ARG A 131 -0.27 10.87 5.12
C ARG A 131 -0.33 10.81 3.59
N ARG A 132 -1.47 10.42 3.02
CA ARG A 132 -1.67 10.39 1.57
C ARG A 132 -1.64 11.78 0.93
N ALA A 133 -2.16 12.77 1.60
CA ALA A 133 -2.12 14.16 1.13
C ALA A 133 -0.68 14.69 1.04
N LYS A 134 0.20 14.33 2.01
CA LYS A 134 1.62 14.75 2.01
C LYS A 134 2.46 14.13 0.89
N VAL A 135 2.09 12.97 0.38
CA VAL A 135 2.85 12.28 -0.69
C VAL A 135 2.54 12.86 -2.08
N LYS A 136 1.45 13.61 -2.23
CA LYS A 136 1.04 14.22 -3.51
C LYS A 136 1.70 15.59 -3.81
N HIS A 137 2.48 16.10 -2.90
CA HIS A 137 3.27 17.33 -3.03
C HIS A 137 4.77 17.03 -3.07
#